data_d2864915ca95c15e82dc2c4364d1133c
#
_entry.id   d2864915ca95c15e82dc2c4364d1133c
#
_cell.length_a   1.000
_cell.length_b   1.000
_cell.length_c   1.000
_cell.angle_alpha   90.00
_cell.angle_beta   90.00
_cell.angle_gamma   90.00
#
_symmetry.space_group_name_H-M   'P 1'
#
loop_
_entity.id
_entity.type
_entity.pdbx_description
1 polymer ?
#
loop_
_entity_poly.entity_id
_entity_poly.type
_entity_poly.pdbx_seq_one_letter_code
_entity_poly.pdbx_strand_id
1 'polypeptide(L)'
;MLTEARIASMAEGLRQVAALEDPVGEVTGMKKRPNGLLIGQKRVPLGVIGIIYEARPNVTADAFGLCFKTGNAVILRGGSDAIYSNQAIVRVIKAGLRKEKLCQDLVLLVEDTSREVVNEMMKMHGLIDVLIPRGGAGLIANVVANSTVPVIETGTGNCHVYVDETADISMAADIIENAKTQRMGVCNACESLVIHSGMLEKALLPIVKKLSEHGIEIRGDERVREICPEIKAASQDDWGTEYLDAIISVKTVDSIDEAISHINKYNTGHSESIITNDYNHALKFQDEIDAAAVYVNASTRFTDGFEFGFGAEIGISTQKLHARGPMGLEA
;
A
#
# COMPACT_ATOMS: atom_id res chain seq x y z
N MET A 1 14.55 0.65 -14.75
CA MET A 1 15.82 1.34 -15.08
C MET A 1 15.79 2.72 -14.43
N LEU A 2 16.89 3.17 -13.84
CA LEU A 2 17.01 4.53 -13.29
C LEU A 2 17.19 5.53 -14.45
N THR A 3 16.34 6.55 -14.48
CA THR A 3 16.45 7.71 -15.38
C THR A 3 16.79 8.95 -14.56
N GLU A 4 17.28 10.01 -15.20
CA GLU A 4 17.55 11.30 -14.52
C GLU A 4 16.29 11.82 -13.80
N ALA A 5 15.12 11.74 -14.43
CA ALA A 5 13.86 12.15 -13.82
C ALA A 5 13.53 11.33 -12.57
N ARG A 6 13.75 10.01 -12.58
CA ARG A 6 13.54 9.15 -11.40
C ARG A 6 14.54 9.44 -10.28
N ILE A 7 15.79 9.74 -10.61
CA ILE A 7 16.80 10.14 -9.63
C ILE A 7 16.41 11.48 -8.99
N ALA A 8 15.98 12.45 -9.79
CA ALA A 8 15.51 13.74 -9.30
C ALA A 8 14.27 13.56 -8.37
N SER A 9 13.34 12.70 -8.74
CA SER A 9 12.16 12.38 -7.92
C SER A 9 12.55 11.74 -6.57
N MET A 10 13.50 10.79 -6.55
CA MET A 10 14.01 10.21 -5.29
C MET A 10 14.67 11.27 -4.40
N ALA A 11 15.49 12.17 -4.99
CA ALA A 11 16.12 13.24 -4.25
C ALA A 11 15.09 14.21 -3.67
N GLU A 12 14.02 14.49 -4.41
CA GLU A 12 12.93 15.34 -3.93
C GLU A 12 12.15 14.66 -2.79
N GLY A 13 11.85 13.36 -2.89
CA GLY A 13 11.25 12.58 -1.81
C GLY A 13 12.07 12.67 -0.51
N LEU A 14 13.39 12.52 -0.59
CA LEU A 14 14.28 12.69 0.58
C LEU A 14 14.22 14.10 1.17
N ARG A 15 14.11 15.16 0.34
CA ARG A 15 13.95 16.55 0.83
C ARG A 15 12.62 16.73 1.54
N GLN A 16 11.55 16.15 1.01
CA GLN A 16 10.23 16.20 1.65
C GLN A 16 10.25 15.49 3.00
N VAL A 17 10.82 14.28 3.08
CA VAL A 17 11.00 13.58 4.37
C VAL A 17 11.84 14.41 5.35
N ALA A 18 12.91 15.06 4.88
CA ALA A 18 13.73 15.92 5.74
C ALA A 18 12.96 17.13 6.29
N ALA A 19 11.98 17.65 5.55
CA ALA A 19 11.14 18.79 5.94
C ALA A 19 9.99 18.42 6.89
N LEU A 20 9.63 17.14 7.01
CA LEU A 20 8.59 16.68 7.94
C LEU A 20 9.02 16.90 9.39
N GLU A 21 8.06 17.05 10.29
CA GLU A 21 8.30 17.03 11.73
C GLU A 21 8.92 15.71 12.17
N ASP A 22 9.79 15.78 13.17
CA ASP A 22 10.42 14.57 13.74
C ASP A 22 9.54 14.04 14.88
N PRO A 23 8.97 12.85 14.76
CA PRO A 23 8.11 12.28 15.80
C PRO A 23 8.90 11.76 17.00
N VAL A 24 10.23 11.62 16.91
CA VAL A 24 11.05 11.09 18.00
C VAL A 24 11.06 12.04 19.19
N GLY A 25 10.64 11.52 20.34
CA GLY A 25 10.54 12.31 21.56
C GLY A 25 9.17 12.92 21.80
N GLU A 26 8.24 12.85 20.84
CA GLU A 26 6.85 13.26 21.03
C GLU A 26 6.22 12.53 22.21
N VAL A 27 5.49 13.25 23.07
CA VAL A 27 4.76 12.67 24.20
C VAL A 27 3.27 12.69 23.90
N THR A 28 2.67 11.51 23.78
CA THR A 28 1.26 11.35 23.49
C THR A 28 0.49 10.91 24.74
N GLY A 29 -0.74 11.40 24.89
CA GLY A 29 -1.70 10.86 25.85
C GLY A 29 -1.32 10.98 27.33
N MET A 30 -0.72 12.08 27.78
CA MET A 30 -0.37 12.34 29.18
C MET A 30 -1.63 12.38 30.08
N LYS A 31 -1.70 11.52 31.11
CA LYS A 31 -2.84 11.43 32.05
C LYS A 31 -2.39 11.31 33.49
N LYS A 32 -2.98 12.10 34.40
CA LYS A 32 -2.82 11.94 35.83
C LYS A 32 -3.70 10.79 36.33
N ARG A 33 -3.13 9.86 37.06
CA ARG A 33 -3.82 8.70 37.65
C ARG A 33 -4.37 9.05 39.03
N PRO A 34 -5.35 8.29 39.59
CA PRO A 34 -5.89 8.52 40.94
C PRO A 34 -4.82 8.46 42.05
N ASN A 35 -3.78 7.66 41.88
CA ASN A 35 -2.64 7.57 42.83
C ASN A 35 -1.63 8.71 42.71
N GLY A 36 -1.90 9.73 41.85
CA GLY A 36 -1.03 10.89 41.66
C GLY A 36 0.03 10.74 40.55
N LEU A 37 0.25 9.53 40.02
CA LEU A 37 1.22 9.33 38.91
C LEU A 37 0.77 10.07 37.66
N LEU A 38 1.74 10.70 36.99
CA LEU A 38 1.58 11.26 35.65
C LEU A 38 2.16 10.27 34.63
N ILE A 39 1.30 9.65 33.82
CA ILE A 39 1.68 8.62 32.85
C ILE A 39 1.45 9.16 31.45
N GLY A 40 2.49 9.08 30.63
CA GLY A 40 2.46 9.43 29.20
C GLY A 40 3.18 8.37 28.37
N GLN A 41 2.94 8.42 27.07
CA GLN A 41 3.65 7.60 26.08
C GLN A 41 4.60 8.50 25.29
N LYS A 42 5.85 8.08 25.14
CA LYS A 42 6.88 8.80 24.39
C LYS A 42 7.34 7.95 23.20
N ARG A 43 7.36 8.55 22.02
CA ARG A 43 7.88 7.92 20.80
C ARG A 43 9.41 7.81 20.87
N VAL A 44 9.93 6.65 20.51
CA VAL A 44 11.37 6.33 20.45
C VAL A 44 11.68 5.55 19.17
N PRO A 45 12.94 5.60 18.66
CA PRO A 45 13.34 4.78 17.53
C PRO A 45 13.08 3.29 17.78
N LEU A 46 12.76 2.55 16.72
CA LEU A 46 12.63 1.07 16.78
C LEU A 46 13.98 0.39 16.97
N GLY A 47 15.05 0.95 16.36
CA GLY A 47 16.41 0.40 16.44
C GLY A 47 16.98 0.08 15.05
N VAL A 48 17.19 -1.20 14.75
CA VAL A 48 17.70 -1.69 13.46
C VAL A 48 16.57 -2.28 12.65
N ILE A 49 16.29 -1.68 11.50
CA ILE A 49 15.21 -2.10 10.60
C ILE A 49 15.81 -2.86 9.43
N GLY A 50 15.38 -4.11 9.22
CA GLY A 50 15.72 -4.90 8.05
C GLY A 50 14.65 -4.74 6.96
N ILE A 51 15.03 -4.37 5.74
CA ILE A 51 14.08 -4.25 4.62
C ILE A 51 14.50 -5.19 3.51
N ILE A 52 13.62 -6.15 3.18
CA ILE A 52 13.80 -7.14 2.12
C ILE A 52 12.89 -6.75 0.97
N TYR A 53 13.47 -6.37 -0.18
CA TYR A 53 12.69 -5.84 -1.30
C TYR A 53 13.16 -6.38 -2.66
N GLU A 54 12.28 -6.31 -3.64
CA GLU A 54 12.53 -6.74 -5.02
C GLU A 54 13.06 -5.58 -5.89
N ALA A 55 12.78 -5.57 -7.17
CA ALA A 55 13.35 -4.70 -8.19
C ALA A 55 12.83 -3.24 -8.17
N ARG A 56 12.92 -2.55 -7.03
CA ARG A 56 12.49 -1.14 -6.89
C ARG A 56 13.61 -0.29 -6.28
N PRO A 57 14.53 0.29 -7.08
CA PRO A 57 15.68 1.06 -6.57
C PRO A 57 15.31 2.26 -5.69
N ASN A 58 14.15 2.89 -5.92
CA ASN A 58 13.67 3.99 -5.09
C ASN A 58 13.47 3.57 -3.62
N VAL A 59 13.08 2.32 -3.35
CA VAL A 59 12.92 1.81 -1.98
C VAL A 59 14.22 1.96 -1.18
N THR A 60 15.39 1.84 -1.81
CA THR A 60 16.69 2.05 -1.16
C THR A 60 16.82 3.45 -0.56
N ALA A 61 16.40 4.48 -1.31
CA ALA A 61 16.47 5.88 -0.87
C ALA A 61 15.38 6.21 0.15
N ASP A 62 14.14 5.80 -0.15
CA ASP A 62 12.96 6.08 0.69
C ASP A 62 13.10 5.42 2.06
N ALA A 63 13.50 4.16 2.09
CA ALA A 63 13.74 3.40 3.31
C ALA A 63 14.84 4.04 4.18
N PHE A 64 15.97 4.41 3.56
CA PHE A 64 17.00 5.12 4.29
C PHE A 64 16.49 6.45 4.86
N GLY A 65 15.81 7.26 4.05
CA GLY A 65 15.31 8.56 4.47
C GLY A 65 14.38 8.49 5.69
N LEU A 66 13.40 7.59 5.65
CA LEU A 66 12.45 7.38 6.73
C LEU A 66 13.12 6.82 8.00
N CYS A 67 13.94 5.77 7.87
CA CYS A 67 14.66 5.18 9.00
C CYS A 67 15.63 6.18 9.64
N PHE A 68 16.42 6.87 8.83
CA PHE A 68 17.40 7.84 9.31
C PHE A 68 16.74 9.04 10.01
N LYS A 69 15.66 9.60 9.44
CA LYS A 69 14.90 10.72 10.01
C LYS A 69 14.35 10.38 11.41
N THR A 70 13.96 9.12 11.62
CA THR A 70 13.39 8.63 12.88
C THR A 70 14.43 7.96 13.79
N GLY A 71 15.73 8.16 13.53
CA GLY A 71 16.82 7.71 14.39
C GLY A 71 17.11 6.21 14.34
N ASN A 72 16.64 5.51 13.31
CA ASN A 72 16.87 4.08 13.10
C ASN A 72 18.05 3.82 12.16
N ALA A 73 18.75 2.70 12.36
CA ALA A 73 19.65 2.13 11.36
C ALA A 73 18.87 1.20 10.42
N VAL A 74 19.33 1.07 9.16
CA VAL A 74 18.66 0.22 8.19
C VAL A 74 19.61 -0.77 7.52
N ILE A 75 19.16 -2.02 7.42
CA ILE A 75 19.80 -3.10 6.66
C ILE A 75 18.91 -3.39 5.43
N LEU A 76 19.47 -3.15 4.26
CA LEU A 76 18.77 -3.25 2.98
C LEU A 76 19.19 -4.52 2.24
N ARG A 77 18.22 -5.34 1.84
CA ARG A 77 18.43 -6.50 0.97
C ARG A 77 17.53 -6.38 -0.25
N GLY A 78 18.07 -5.89 -1.35
CA GLY A 78 17.38 -5.76 -2.63
C GLY A 78 17.50 -7.01 -3.51
N GLY A 79 16.61 -7.13 -4.51
CA GLY A 79 16.68 -8.18 -5.52
C GLY A 79 17.89 -8.02 -6.46
N SER A 80 18.26 -9.13 -7.14
CA SER A 80 19.38 -9.18 -8.10
C SER A 80 19.28 -8.17 -9.23
N ASP A 81 18.06 -7.91 -9.70
CA ASP A 81 17.82 -7.08 -10.89
C ASP A 81 18.20 -5.60 -10.70
N ALA A 82 18.24 -5.14 -9.45
CA ALA A 82 18.53 -3.76 -9.11
C ALA A 82 19.81 -3.57 -8.28
N ILE A 83 20.60 -4.61 -8.05
CA ILE A 83 21.73 -4.59 -7.10
C ILE A 83 22.73 -3.46 -7.40
N TYR A 84 23.12 -3.27 -8.66
CA TYR A 84 24.06 -2.20 -9.04
C TYR A 84 23.49 -0.79 -8.79
N SER A 85 22.19 -0.62 -9.00
CA SER A 85 21.50 0.63 -8.71
C SER A 85 21.47 0.87 -7.19
N ASN A 86 21.15 -0.15 -6.41
CA ASN A 86 21.13 -0.08 -4.96
C ASN A 86 22.50 0.24 -4.37
N GLN A 87 23.58 -0.40 -4.89
CA GLN A 87 24.96 -0.10 -4.51
C GLN A 87 25.33 1.35 -4.82
N ALA A 88 24.92 1.88 -6.00
CA ALA A 88 25.19 3.26 -6.37
C ALA A 88 24.50 4.24 -5.42
N ILE A 89 23.23 4.01 -5.10
CA ILE A 89 22.44 4.83 -4.16
C ILE A 89 23.08 4.82 -2.77
N VAL A 90 23.36 3.63 -2.22
CA VAL A 90 23.97 3.50 -0.88
C VAL A 90 25.37 4.13 -0.83
N ARG A 91 26.15 4.08 -1.90
CA ARG A 91 27.44 4.78 -2.01
C ARG A 91 27.30 6.30 -1.87
N VAL A 92 26.30 6.87 -2.52
CA VAL A 92 26.00 8.31 -2.43
C VAL A 92 25.53 8.68 -1.01
N ILE A 93 24.65 7.88 -0.41
CA ILE A 93 24.19 8.05 0.97
C ILE A 93 25.37 8.02 1.95
N LYS A 94 26.23 7.01 1.87
CA LYS A 94 27.44 6.89 2.72
C LYS A 94 28.42 8.05 2.53
N ALA A 95 28.54 8.58 1.31
CA ALA A 95 29.35 9.77 1.06
C ALA A 95 28.76 11.01 1.75
N GLY A 96 27.43 11.16 1.75
CA GLY A 96 26.71 12.20 2.50
C GLY A 96 26.94 12.08 4.00
N LEU A 97 26.72 10.90 4.56
CA LEU A 97 26.96 10.62 5.99
C LEU A 97 28.40 10.96 6.42
N ARG A 98 29.37 10.56 5.61
CA ARG A 98 30.81 10.87 5.85
C ARG A 98 31.07 12.37 5.86
N LYS A 99 30.49 13.11 4.92
CA LYS A 99 30.64 14.57 4.83
C LYS A 99 30.14 15.25 6.11
N GLU A 100 29.03 14.76 6.64
CA GLU A 100 28.44 15.26 7.89
C GLU A 100 29.06 14.62 9.16
N LYS A 101 30.13 13.84 9.03
CA LYS A 101 30.83 13.14 10.13
C LYS A 101 29.95 12.16 10.91
N LEU A 102 28.96 11.57 10.24
CA LEU A 102 28.07 10.57 10.80
C LEU A 102 28.58 9.15 10.48
N CYS A 103 28.11 8.18 11.29
CA CYS A 103 28.43 6.78 11.07
C CYS A 103 27.88 6.28 9.73
N GLN A 104 28.71 5.66 8.90
CA GLN A 104 28.31 5.13 7.63
C GLN A 104 27.53 3.80 7.74
N ASP A 105 27.58 3.16 8.90
CA ASP A 105 26.89 1.89 9.17
C ASP A 105 25.42 2.11 9.58
N LEU A 106 24.95 3.36 9.60
CA LEU A 106 23.52 3.69 9.69
C LEU A 106 22.73 3.17 8.47
N VAL A 107 23.44 2.85 7.36
CA VAL A 107 22.87 2.15 6.21
C VAL A 107 23.83 1.03 5.79
N LEU A 108 23.29 -0.20 5.77
CA LEU A 108 23.99 -1.37 5.27
C LEU A 108 23.22 -1.94 4.07
N LEU A 109 23.94 -2.33 3.02
CA LEU A 109 23.40 -3.06 1.89
C LEU A 109 23.98 -4.46 1.87
N VAL A 110 23.12 -5.45 1.92
CA VAL A 110 23.49 -6.84 1.70
C VAL A 110 23.67 -7.04 0.20
N GLU A 111 24.91 -7.29 -0.22
CA GLU A 111 25.28 -7.40 -1.64
C GLU A 111 25.02 -8.81 -2.18
N ASP A 112 25.02 -9.83 -1.33
CA ASP A 112 24.60 -11.17 -1.71
C ASP A 112 23.09 -11.21 -1.92
N THR A 113 22.70 -11.55 -3.16
CA THR A 113 21.30 -11.61 -3.58
C THR A 113 20.72 -13.02 -3.51
N SER A 114 21.42 -13.99 -2.89
CA SER A 114 20.93 -15.35 -2.70
C SER A 114 19.71 -15.39 -1.75
N ARG A 115 18.91 -16.46 -1.87
CA ARG A 115 17.76 -16.66 -0.97
C ARG A 115 18.18 -17.06 0.45
N GLU A 116 19.33 -17.69 0.57
CA GLU A 116 19.93 -18.11 1.84
C GLU A 116 20.13 -16.92 2.76
N VAL A 117 20.61 -15.79 2.24
CA VAL A 117 20.80 -14.55 3.02
C VAL A 117 19.47 -14.01 3.56
N VAL A 118 18.39 -14.11 2.81
CA VAL A 118 17.05 -13.73 3.30
C VAL A 118 16.66 -14.62 4.49
N ASN A 119 16.93 -15.93 4.40
CA ASN A 119 16.64 -16.88 5.49
C ASN A 119 17.50 -16.59 6.74
N GLU A 120 18.74 -16.14 6.57
CA GLU A 120 19.58 -15.72 7.70
C GLU A 120 19.06 -14.42 8.33
N MET A 121 18.72 -13.42 7.52
CA MET A 121 18.13 -12.17 8.03
C MET A 121 16.87 -12.41 8.86
N MET A 122 15.99 -13.33 8.44
CA MET A 122 14.78 -13.70 9.18
C MET A 122 15.06 -14.31 10.56
N LYS A 123 16.29 -14.79 10.81
CA LYS A 123 16.71 -15.41 12.08
C LYS A 123 17.58 -14.50 12.95
N MET A 124 17.89 -13.28 12.52
CA MET A 124 18.74 -12.33 13.24
C MET A 124 18.02 -11.63 14.40
N HIS A 125 17.27 -12.41 15.20
CA HIS A 125 16.64 -11.90 16.42
C HIS A 125 17.68 -11.32 17.37
N GLY A 126 17.45 -10.13 17.90
CA GLY A 126 18.38 -9.40 18.77
C GLY A 126 19.48 -8.61 18.04
N LEU A 127 19.57 -8.73 16.71
CA LEU A 127 20.41 -7.90 15.85
C LEU A 127 19.58 -7.02 14.92
N ILE A 128 18.42 -7.50 14.54
CA ILE A 128 17.38 -6.76 13.78
C ILE A 128 16.15 -6.69 14.67
N ASP A 129 15.61 -5.50 14.86
CA ASP A 129 14.44 -5.27 15.71
C ASP A 129 13.13 -5.52 14.97
N VAL A 130 13.09 -5.20 13.66
CA VAL A 130 11.91 -5.43 12.83
C VAL A 130 12.32 -5.69 11.38
N LEU A 131 11.58 -6.57 10.69
CA LEU A 131 11.71 -6.82 9.25
C LEU A 131 10.48 -6.27 8.51
N ILE A 132 10.74 -5.63 7.36
CA ILE A 132 9.69 -5.11 6.46
C ILE A 132 9.92 -5.73 5.07
N PRO A 133 9.16 -6.77 4.70
CA PRO A 133 9.20 -7.32 3.33
C PRO A 133 8.46 -6.40 2.35
N ARG A 134 9.03 -6.19 1.14
CA ARG A 134 8.49 -5.37 0.05
C ARG A 134 8.60 -6.10 -1.28
N GLY A 135 7.56 -6.75 -1.74
CA GLY A 135 7.58 -7.51 -2.99
C GLY A 135 6.27 -8.24 -3.25
N GLY A 136 6.32 -9.28 -4.07
CA GLY A 136 5.15 -10.10 -4.36
C GLY A 136 4.68 -10.93 -3.16
N ALA A 137 3.43 -11.41 -3.22
CA ALA A 137 2.77 -12.17 -2.16
C ALA A 137 3.63 -13.34 -1.64
N GLY A 138 4.35 -14.04 -2.53
CA GLY A 138 5.20 -15.16 -2.14
C GLY A 138 6.38 -14.77 -1.23
N LEU A 139 7.02 -13.63 -1.47
CA LEU A 139 8.08 -13.10 -0.59
C LEU A 139 7.49 -12.73 0.77
N ILE A 140 6.40 -11.99 0.77
CA ILE A 140 5.75 -11.53 2.00
C ILE A 140 5.32 -12.72 2.85
N ALA A 141 4.60 -13.67 2.29
CA ALA A 141 4.16 -14.88 2.97
C ALA A 141 5.33 -15.71 3.54
N ASN A 142 6.43 -15.82 2.77
CA ASN A 142 7.62 -16.52 3.25
C ASN A 142 8.25 -15.84 4.46
N VAL A 143 8.38 -14.51 4.43
CA VAL A 143 8.97 -13.75 5.56
C VAL A 143 8.07 -13.83 6.79
N VAL A 144 6.77 -13.62 6.62
CA VAL A 144 5.79 -13.69 7.72
C VAL A 144 5.78 -15.08 8.38
N ALA A 145 5.81 -16.16 7.58
CA ALA A 145 5.72 -17.53 8.10
C ALA A 145 7.02 -18.03 8.77
N ASN A 146 8.19 -17.52 8.36
CA ASN A 146 9.48 -18.11 8.75
C ASN A 146 10.37 -17.19 9.58
N SER A 147 10.00 -15.92 9.78
CA SER A 147 10.82 -14.99 10.56
C SER A 147 10.67 -15.21 12.06
N THR A 148 11.80 -15.18 12.77
CA THR A 148 11.85 -15.05 14.23
C THR A 148 12.03 -13.61 14.69
N VAL A 149 12.36 -12.70 13.74
CA VAL A 149 12.34 -11.26 13.95
C VAL A 149 10.91 -10.78 13.74
N PRO A 150 10.38 -9.83 14.54
CA PRO A 150 9.08 -9.22 14.30
C PRO A 150 8.96 -8.68 12.86
N VAL A 151 7.81 -8.89 12.24
CA VAL A 151 7.58 -8.48 10.84
C VAL A 151 6.45 -7.46 10.79
N ILE A 152 6.69 -6.36 10.10
CA ILE A 152 5.61 -5.49 9.62
C ILE A 152 5.36 -5.86 8.15
N GLU A 153 4.29 -6.59 7.91
CA GLU A 153 3.96 -7.04 6.56
C GLU A 153 3.35 -5.91 5.73
N THR A 154 3.72 -5.85 4.46
CA THR A 154 3.02 -5.04 3.47
C THR A 154 1.99 -5.91 2.76
N GLY A 155 0.80 -5.36 2.49
CA GLY A 155 -0.29 -6.11 1.86
C GLY A 155 -0.16 -6.19 0.35
N THR A 156 -0.76 -7.24 -0.23
CA THR A 156 -1.21 -7.25 -1.63
C THR A 156 -2.51 -6.45 -1.74
N GLY A 157 -2.90 -6.01 -2.92
CA GLY A 157 -4.03 -5.10 -3.09
C GLY A 157 -5.10 -5.60 -4.07
N ASN A 158 -6.01 -6.49 -3.64
CA ASN A 158 -7.26 -6.67 -4.35
C ASN A 158 -8.28 -5.61 -3.89
N CYS A 159 -8.12 -4.37 -4.42
CA CYS A 159 -8.92 -3.22 -4.02
C CYS A 159 -10.23 -3.16 -4.79
N HIS A 160 -11.33 -2.81 -4.10
CA HIS A 160 -12.65 -2.69 -4.69
C HIS A 160 -13.14 -1.25 -4.74
N VAL A 161 -13.94 -0.96 -5.75
CA VAL A 161 -14.77 0.25 -5.81
C VAL A 161 -16.22 -0.21 -5.92
N TYR A 162 -17.07 0.19 -4.96
CA TYR A 162 -18.49 -0.10 -4.97
C TYR A 162 -19.30 1.10 -5.46
N VAL A 163 -20.08 0.90 -6.51
CA VAL A 163 -21.04 1.87 -7.05
C VAL A 163 -22.41 1.59 -6.41
N ASP A 164 -22.78 2.40 -5.44
CA ASP A 164 -24.01 2.30 -4.69
C ASP A 164 -25.25 2.75 -5.52
N GLU A 165 -26.45 2.40 -5.08
CA GLU A 165 -27.70 2.72 -5.77
C GLU A 165 -27.97 4.22 -5.94
N THR A 166 -27.32 5.06 -5.11
CA THR A 166 -27.45 6.53 -5.15
C THR A 166 -26.24 7.23 -5.78
N ALA A 167 -25.30 6.48 -6.36
CA ALA A 167 -24.06 7.00 -6.90
C ALA A 167 -24.30 8.02 -8.03
N ASP A 168 -23.46 9.06 -8.10
CA ASP A 168 -23.32 9.88 -9.29
C ASP A 168 -22.53 9.12 -10.36
N ILE A 169 -23.12 8.95 -11.53
CA ILE A 169 -22.57 8.11 -12.61
C ILE A 169 -21.29 8.71 -13.20
N SER A 170 -21.21 10.03 -13.34
CA SER A 170 -20.03 10.68 -13.88
C SER A 170 -18.86 10.55 -12.91
N MET A 171 -19.09 10.83 -11.63
CA MET A 171 -18.10 10.64 -10.56
C MET A 171 -17.65 9.19 -10.49
N ALA A 172 -18.57 8.22 -10.58
CA ALA A 172 -18.23 6.80 -10.56
C ALA A 172 -17.29 6.42 -11.71
N ALA A 173 -17.61 6.86 -12.93
CA ALA A 173 -16.79 6.58 -14.10
C ALA A 173 -15.38 7.22 -13.98
N ASP A 174 -15.28 8.46 -13.49
CA ASP A 174 -14.02 9.18 -13.30
C ASP A 174 -13.15 8.52 -12.23
N ILE A 175 -13.73 8.14 -11.08
CA ILE A 175 -13.02 7.48 -9.99
C ILE A 175 -12.51 6.11 -10.41
N ILE A 176 -13.34 5.30 -11.08
CA ILE A 176 -12.97 3.94 -11.51
C ILE A 176 -11.88 4.01 -12.58
N GLU A 177 -12.00 4.93 -13.56
CA GLU A 177 -10.95 5.17 -14.53
C GLU A 177 -9.64 5.51 -13.84
N ASN A 178 -9.62 6.50 -12.95
CA ASN A 178 -8.42 6.85 -12.18
C ASN A 178 -7.90 5.68 -11.36
N ALA A 179 -8.76 5.00 -10.60
CA ALA A 179 -8.39 3.91 -9.70
C ALA A 179 -7.73 2.73 -10.44
N LYS A 180 -8.17 2.44 -11.69
CA LYS A 180 -7.60 1.34 -12.48
C LYS A 180 -6.44 1.79 -13.37
N THR A 181 -6.53 2.95 -14.03
CA THR A 181 -5.68 3.24 -15.18
C THR A 181 -4.49 4.15 -14.88
N GLN A 182 -4.52 4.94 -13.80
CA GLN A 182 -3.41 5.81 -13.43
C GLN A 182 -2.08 5.03 -13.29
N ARG A 183 -2.14 3.84 -12.69
CA ARG A 183 -1.02 2.88 -12.60
C ARG A 183 -1.53 1.49 -12.24
N MET A 184 -1.60 0.60 -13.20
CA MET A 184 -2.22 -0.73 -13.04
C MET A 184 -1.43 -1.68 -12.15
N GLY A 185 -0.08 -1.68 -12.24
CA GLY A 185 0.80 -2.62 -11.55
C GLY A 185 1.19 -2.21 -10.13
N VAL A 186 0.23 -1.74 -9.31
CA VAL A 186 0.44 -1.35 -7.91
C VAL A 186 -0.72 -1.80 -7.03
N CYS A 187 -0.43 -2.05 -5.75
CA CYS A 187 -1.35 -2.66 -4.79
C CYS A 187 -2.61 -1.84 -4.47
N ASN A 188 -2.62 -0.52 -4.71
CA ASN A 188 -3.79 0.34 -4.49
C ASN A 188 -4.59 0.61 -5.78
N ALA A 189 -4.26 -0.07 -6.91
CA ALA A 189 -5.09 -0.02 -8.10
C ALA A 189 -6.40 -0.80 -7.87
N CYS A 190 -7.49 -0.32 -8.48
CA CYS A 190 -8.76 -1.06 -8.45
C CYS A 190 -8.64 -2.35 -9.27
N GLU A 191 -8.88 -3.49 -8.64
CA GLU A 191 -8.87 -4.81 -9.29
C GLU A 191 -10.28 -5.36 -9.46
N SER A 192 -11.21 -4.89 -8.63
CA SER A 192 -12.58 -5.38 -8.59
C SER A 192 -13.58 -4.24 -8.48
N LEU A 193 -14.55 -4.21 -9.38
CA LEU A 193 -15.66 -3.28 -9.37
C LEU A 193 -16.92 -4.00 -8.89
N VAL A 194 -17.64 -3.42 -7.94
CA VAL A 194 -18.93 -3.91 -7.47
C VAL A 194 -20.00 -2.89 -7.83
N ILE A 195 -21.09 -3.29 -8.47
CA ILE A 195 -22.16 -2.38 -8.90
C ILE A 195 -23.49 -2.84 -8.32
N HIS A 196 -24.22 -1.91 -7.68
CA HIS A 196 -25.61 -2.16 -7.27
C HIS A 196 -26.50 -2.41 -8.49
N SER A 197 -27.34 -3.44 -8.45
CA SER A 197 -28.18 -3.83 -9.59
C SER A 197 -29.07 -2.71 -10.12
N GLY A 198 -29.59 -1.85 -9.23
CA GLY A 198 -30.38 -0.66 -9.60
C GLY A 198 -29.61 0.41 -10.38
N MET A 199 -28.27 0.34 -10.38
CA MET A 199 -27.39 1.25 -11.13
C MET A 199 -26.77 0.60 -12.37
N LEU A 200 -26.85 -0.71 -12.50
CA LEU A 200 -26.11 -1.46 -13.50
C LEU A 200 -26.36 -0.95 -14.92
N GLU A 201 -27.63 -0.80 -15.35
CA GLU A 201 -27.97 -0.32 -16.69
C GLU A 201 -27.48 1.11 -16.97
N LYS A 202 -27.39 1.95 -15.94
CA LYS A 202 -27.01 3.36 -16.09
C LYS A 202 -25.51 3.57 -16.03
N ALA A 203 -24.83 2.87 -15.11
CA ALA A 203 -23.42 3.10 -14.80
C ALA A 203 -22.48 2.24 -15.64
N LEU A 204 -22.88 1.02 -16.03
CA LEU A 204 -21.97 0.06 -16.67
C LEU A 204 -21.41 0.60 -17.99
N LEU A 205 -22.24 1.08 -18.91
CA LEU A 205 -21.79 1.52 -20.24
C LEU A 205 -20.82 2.72 -20.18
N PRO A 206 -21.07 3.79 -19.39
CA PRO A 206 -20.10 4.87 -19.20
C PRO A 206 -18.76 4.38 -18.63
N ILE A 207 -18.76 3.46 -17.66
CA ILE A 207 -17.55 2.90 -17.05
C ILE A 207 -16.79 2.04 -18.07
N VAL A 208 -17.48 1.11 -18.76
CA VAL A 208 -16.90 0.25 -19.79
C VAL A 208 -16.24 1.08 -20.90
N LYS A 209 -16.92 2.15 -21.35
CA LYS A 209 -16.36 3.05 -22.37
C LYS A 209 -15.00 3.60 -21.92
N LYS A 210 -14.92 4.19 -20.73
CA LYS A 210 -13.67 4.77 -20.21
C LYS A 210 -12.57 3.73 -20.05
N LEU A 211 -12.87 2.59 -19.45
CA LEU A 211 -11.91 1.50 -19.28
C LEU A 211 -11.40 0.94 -20.61
N SER A 212 -12.28 0.83 -21.63
CA SER A 212 -11.91 0.35 -22.95
C SER A 212 -10.98 1.30 -23.71
N GLU A 213 -11.08 2.62 -23.49
CA GLU A 213 -10.16 3.62 -24.04
C GLU A 213 -8.71 3.41 -23.57
N HIS A 214 -8.54 2.74 -22.42
CA HIS A 214 -7.22 2.36 -21.86
C HIS A 214 -6.85 0.89 -22.09
N GLY A 215 -7.64 0.16 -22.90
CA GLY A 215 -7.37 -1.24 -23.22
C GLY A 215 -7.57 -2.21 -22.05
N ILE A 216 -8.42 -1.87 -21.07
CA ILE A 216 -8.70 -2.73 -19.91
C ILE A 216 -9.61 -3.88 -20.32
N GLU A 217 -9.18 -5.12 -20.07
CA GLU A 217 -10.01 -6.31 -20.15
C GLU A 217 -10.97 -6.35 -18.96
N ILE A 218 -12.26 -6.47 -19.26
CA ILE A 218 -13.29 -6.55 -18.23
C ILE A 218 -13.81 -7.99 -18.15
N ARG A 219 -13.92 -8.52 -16.92
CA ARG A 219 -14.51 -9.82 -16.61
C ARG A 219 -15.73 -9.61 -15.73
N GLY A 220 -16.91 -9.92 -16.24
CA GLY A 220 -18.17 -9.65 -15.56
C GLY A 220 -18.96 -10.90 -15.19
N ASP A 221 -19.83 -10.76 -14.19
CA ASP A 221 -20.83 -11.77 -13.88
C ASP A 221 -21.92 -11.84 -14.97
N GLU A 222 -22.90 -12.70 -14.77
CA GLU A 222 -23.95 -12.96 -15.75
C GLU A 222 -24.78 -11.72 -16.07
N ARG A 223 -25.15 -10.93 -15.05
CA ARG A 223 -25.96 -9.67 -15.21
C ARG A 223 -25.19 -8.61 -15.99
N VAL A 224 -23.89 -8.45 -15.74
CA VAL A 224 -23.01 -7.55 -16.50
C VAL A 224 -22.99 -7.96 -17.97
N ARG A 225 -22.89 -9.26 -18.26
CA ARG A 225 -22.82 -9.81 -19.62
C ARG A 225 -24.16 -9.80 -20.36
N GLU A 226 -25.28 -9.78 -19.67
CA GLU A 226 -26.58 -9.54 -20.28
C GLU A 226 -26.68 -8.16 -20.93
N ILE A 227 -26.03 -7.14 -20.33
CA ILE A 227 -26.00 -5.75 -20.85
C ILE A 227 -24.86 -5.58 -21.86
N CYS A 228 -23.69 -6.16 -21.59
CA CYS A 228 -22.49 -6.05 -22.45
C CYS A 228 -21.98 -7.47 -22.80
N PRO A 229 -22.52 -8.14 -23.83
CA PRO A 229 -22.15 -9.51 -24.18
C PRO A 229 -20.69 -9.72 -24.59
N GLU A 230 -19.99 -8.67 -25.00
CA GLU A 230 -18.57 -8.69 -25.35
C GLU A 230 -17.64 -8.81 -24.13
N ILE A 231 -18.13 -8.56 -22.92
CA ILE A 231 -17.38 -8.72 -21.69
C ILE A 231 -17.15 -10.21 -21.40
N LYS A 232 -15.92 -10.57 -21.03
CA LYS A 232 -15.58 -11.96 -20.69
C LYS A 232 -16.29 -12.40 -19.40
N ALA A 233 -16.61 -13.69 -19.32
CA ALA A 233 -17.17 -14.25 -18.09
C ALA A 233 -16.13 -14.24 -16.97
N ALA A 234 -16.50 -13.69 -15.81
CA ALA A 234 -15.71 -13.84 -14.61
C ALA A 234 -15.86 -15.24 -14.01
N SER A 235 -14.76 -15.80 -13.50
CA SER A 235 -14.71 -17.00 -12.69
C SER A 235 -14.78 -16.68 -11.21
N GLN A 236 -14.87 -17.68 -10.35
CA GLN A 236 -14.81 -17.47 -8.89
C GLN A 236 -13.46 -16.92 -8.44
N ASP A 237 -12.38 -17.26 -9.12
CA ASP A 237 -11.02 -16.81 -8.80
C ASP A 237 -10.83 -15.33 -9.14
N ASP A 238 -11.54 -14.79 -10.12
CA ASP A 238 -11.46 -13.39 -10.52
C ASP A 238 -11.86 -12.43 -9.39
N TRP A 239 -12.75 -12.85 -8.47
CA TRP A 239 -13.19 -12.01 -7.37
C TRP A 239 -12.09 -11.71 -6.34
N GLY A 240 -11.12 -12.63 -6.18
CA GLY A 240 -10.02 -12.50 -5.22
C GLY A 240 -8.65 -12.26 -5.86
N THR A 241 -8.61 -11.97 -7.16
CA THR A 241 -7.35 -11.86 -7.90
C THR A 241 -6.83 -10.43 -7.95
N GLU A 242 -5.62 -10.23 -7.44
CA GLU A 242 -4.82 -9.03 -7.73
C GLU A 242 -4.13 -9.24 -9.09
N TYR A 243 -4.68 -8.66 -10.16
CA TYR A 243 -4.16 -8.85 -11.53
C TYR A 243 -2.84 -8.14 -11.78
N LEU A 244 -2.65 -6.94 -11.20
CA LEU A 244 -1.51 -6.06 -11.47
C LEU A 244 -1.33 -5.75 -12.96
N ASP A 245 -2.40 -5.82 -13.73
CA ASP A 245 -2.41 -5.74 -15.19
C ASP A 245 -3.68 -5.01 -15.67
N ALA A 246 -3.81 -4.86 -16.97
CA ALA A 246 -4.96 -4.23 -17.64
C ALA A 246 -6.22 -5.13 -17.61
N ILE A 247 -6.58 -5.62 -16.43
CA ILE A 247 -7.74 -6.51 -16.20
C ILE A 247 -8.50 -6.01 -14.98
N ILE A 248 -9.83 -6.05 -15.01
CA ILE A 248 -10.71 -5.74 -13.87
C ILE A 248 -11.89 -6.71 -13.83
N SER A 249 -12.28 -7.15 -12.63
CA SER A 249 -13.51 -7.91 -12.43
C SER A 249 -14.70 -6.99 -12.13
N VAL A 250 -15.92 -7.38 -12.52
CA VAL A 250 -17.14 -6.62 -12.27
C VAL A 250 -18.22 -7.55 -11.71
N LYS A 251 -18.65 -7.29 -10.49
CA LYS A 251 -19.67 -8.05 -9.75
C LYS A 251 -20.92 -7.19 -9.54
N THR A 252 -22.10 -7.77 -9.77
CA THR A 252 -23.39 -7.16 -9.45
C THR A 252 -23.90 -7.63 -8.10
N VAL A 253 -24.44 -6.71 -7.30
CA VAL A 253 -25.04 -6.97 -5.97
C VAL A 253 -26.39 -6.29 -5.85
N ASP A 254 -27.27 -6.78 -4.96
CA ASP A 254 -28.62 -6.25 -4.80
C ASP A 254 -28.79 -5.35 -3.55
N SER A 255 -27.74 -5.21 -2.74
CA SER A 255 -27.74 -4.34 -1.56
C SER A 255 -26.33 -3.96 -1.13
N ILE A 256 -26.24 -2.94 -0.27
CA ILE A 256 -24.96 -2.58 0.39
C ILE A 256 -24.46 -3.71 1.29
N ASP A 257 -25.35 -4.47 1.94
CA ASP A 257 -24.96 -5.61 2.79
C ASP A 257 -24.29 -6.72 1.97
N GLU A 258 -24.81 -6.98 0.78
CA GLU A 258 -24.20 -7.93 -0.15
C GLU A 258 -22.84 -7.41 -0.66
N ALA A 259 -22.74 -6.10 -0.96
CA ALA A 259 -21.49 -5.48 -1.36
C ALA A 259 -20.42 -5.62 -0.27
N ILE A 260 -20.75 -5.27 0.96
CA ILE A 260 -19.85 -5.38 2.13
C ILE A 260 -19.42 -6.84 2.34
N SER A 261 -20.38 -7.77 2.29
CA SER A 261 -20.10 -9.20 2.46
C SER A 261 -19.16 -9.72 1.35
N HIS A 262 -19.39 -9.32 0.09
CA HIS A 262 -18.54 -9.69 -1.03
C HIS A 262 -17.14 -9.10 -0.89
N ILE A 263 -17.03 -7.80 -0.62
CA ILE A 263 -15.76 -7.11 -0.49
C ILE A 263 -14.95 -7.70 0.69
N ASN A 264 -15.54 -7.85 1.87
CA ASN A 264 -14.85 -8.42 3.04
C ASN A 264 -14.41 -9.88 2.83
N LYS A 265 -15.08 -10.62 1.94
CA LYS A 265 -14.69 -11.99 1.60
C LYS A 265 -13.48 -12.04 0.67
N TYR A 266 -13.35 -11.11 -0.26
CA TYR A 266 -12.40 -11.19 -1.35
C TYR A 266 -11.29 -10.13 -1.31
N ASN A 267 -11.44 -9.09 -0.47
CA ASN A 267 -10.39 -8.09 -0.31
C ASN A 267 -9.16 -8.65 0.40
N THR A 268 -8.09 -7.89 0.31
CA THR A 268 -6.82 -8.18 1.00
C THR A 268 -6.60 -7.28 2.22
N GLY A 269 -7.64 -6.53 2.64
CA GLY A 269 -7.57 -5.57 3.73
C GLY A 269 -6.80 -4.29 3.39
N HIS A 270 -6.63 -3.97 2.10
CA HIS A 270 -5.78 -2.87 1.65
C HIS A 270 -6.56 -1.54 1.52
N SER A 271 -7.32 -1.36 0.47
CA SER A 271 -8.00 -0.09 0.18
C SER A 271 -9.31 -0.34 -0.54
N GLU A 272 -10.40 0.18 0.02
CA GLU A 272 -11.74 -0.01 -0.51
C GLU A 272 -12.45 1.33 -0.64
N SER A 273 -13.35 1.47 -1.63
CA SER A 273 -14.08 2.70 -1.86
C SER A 273 -15.55 2.45 -2.14
N ILE A 274 -16.42 3.32 -1.63
CA ILE A 274 -17.82 3.43 -2.02
C ILE A 274 -18.06 4.74 -2.75
N ILE A 275 -18.87 4.70 -3.79
CA ILE A 275 -19.40 5.89 -4.48
C ILE A 275 -20.88 5.98 -4.19
N THR A 276 -21.28 6.98 -3.43
CA THR A 276 -22.66 7.12 -2.93
C THR A 276 -23.02 8.58 -2.65
N ASN A 277 -24.29 8.91 -2.75
CA ASN A 277 -24.88 10.14 -2.22
C ASN A 277 -25.71 9.89 -0.94
N ASP A 278 -25.78 8.63 -0.45
CA ASP A 278 -26.44 8.31 0.80
C ASP A 278 -25.44 8.33 1.96
N TYR A 279 -25.70 9.24 2.92
CA TYR A 279 -24.84 9.41 4.09
C TYR A 279 -24.79 8.15 4.98
N ASN A 280 -25.92 7.44 5.14
CA ASN A 280 -25.98 6.24 5.97
C ASN A 280 -25.20 5.10 5.31
N HIS A 281 -25.29 4.95 3.99
CA HIS A 281 -24.50 3.98 3.26
C HIS A 281 -23.00 4.29 3.35
N ALA A 282 -22.61 5.57 3.27
CA ALA A 282 -21.22 5.98 3.45
C ALA A 282 -20.68 5.58 4.83
N LEU A 283 -21.41 5.88 5.92
CA LEU A 283 -21.03 5.50 7.28
C LEU A 283 -20.99 3.98 7.46
N LYS A 284 -22.02 3.28 7.02
CA LYS A 284 -22.10 1.82 7.13
C LYS A 284 -20.93 1.15 6.42
N PHE A 285 -20.57 1.61 5.22
CA PHE A 285 -19.43 1.08 4.47
C PHE A 285 -18.11 1.33 5.21
N GLN A 286 -17.92 2.53 5.78
CA GLN A 286 -16.72 2.85 6.55
C GLN A 286 -16.61 2.02 7.85
N ASP A 287 -17.72 1.73 8.50
CA ASP A 287 -17.74 1.00 9.76
C ASP A 287 -17.58 -0.53 9.58
N GLU A 288 -18.08 -1.07 8.46
CA GLU A 288 -18.19 -2.52 8.30
C GLU A 288 -17.17 -3.12 7.31
N ILE A 289 -16.47 -2.29 6.51
CA ILE A 289 -15.40 -2.76 5.64
C ILE A 289 -14.10 -2.94 6.42
N ASP A 290 -13.53 -4.14 6.35
CA ASP A 290 -12.26 -4.47 7.00
C ASP A 290 -11.08 -4.20 6.05
N ALA A 291 -10.64 -2.95 5.98
CA ALA A 291 -9.50 -2.52 5.19
C ALA A 291 -8.67 -1.46 5.93
N ALA A 292 -7.41 -1.30 5.49
CA ALA A 292 -6.49 -0.30 6.05
C ALA A 292 -6.92 1.13 5.69
N ALA A 293 -7.53 1.32 4.51
CA ALA A 293 -8.09 2.58 4.06
C ALA A 293 -9.47 2.37 3.44
N VAL A 294 -10.46 3.12 3.90
CA VAL A 294 -11.85 3.05 3.41
C VAL A 294 -12.29 4.44 2.98
N TYR A 295 -12.63 4.58 1.72
CA TYR A 295 -12.94 5.86 1.08
C TYR A 295 -14.42 6.00 0.77
N VAL A 296 -14.87 7.24 0.78
CA VAL A 296 -16.17 7.67 0.25
C VAL A 296 -15.91 8.67 -0.86
N ASN A 297 -16.43 8.39 -2.06
CA ASN A 297 -16.33 9.26 -3.23
C ASN A 297 -14.88 9.66 -3.60
N ALA A 298 -13.95 8.73 -3.42
CA ALA A 298 -12.53 8.94 -3.74
C ALA A 298 -11.90 7.67 -4.30
N SER A 299 -10.84 7.82 -5.06
CA SER A 299 -10.08 6.72 -5.66
C SER A 299 -9.24 5.97 -4.62
N THR A 300 -9.14 4.66 -4.76
CA THR A 300 -8.23 3.83 -3.94
C THR A 300 -6.75 4.21 -4.14
N ARG A 301 -6.43 4.91 -5.23
CA ARG A 301 -5.09 5.44 -5.52
C ARG A 301 -4.60 6.49 -4.49
N PHE A 302 -5.50 7.06 -3.71
CA PHE A 302 -5.13 7.97 -2.62
C PHE A 302 -4.46 7.28 -1.43
N THR A 303 -4.44 5.94 -1.35
CA THR A 303 -3.67 5.22 -0.33
C THR A 303 -2.18 5.28 -0.66
N ASP A 304 -1.58 6.41 -0.38
CA ASP A 304 -0.20 6.76 -0.73
C ASP A 304 0.36 7.73 0.32
N GLY A 305 1.61 7.55 0.71
CA GLY A 305 2.25 8.37 1.74
C GLY A 305 2.34 9.86 1.40
N PHE A 306 2.47 10.22 0.12
CA PHE A 306 2.46 11.63 -0.31
C PHE A 306 1.06 12.23 -0.19
N GLU A 307 0.04 11.50 -0.65
CA GLU A 307 -1.36 11.94 -0.57
C GLU A 307 -1.83 12.08 0.88
N PHE A 308 -1.33 11.23 1.79
CA PHE A 308 -1.62 11.31 3.23
C PHE A 308 -0.78 12.35 3.98
N GLY A 309 0.13 13.03 3.29
CA GLY A 309 0.99 14.07 3.90
C GLY A 309 2.19 13.52 4.66
N PHE A 310 2.53 12.23 4.50
CA PHE A 310 3.68 11.60 5.15
C PHE A 310 4.99 11.77 4.36
N GLY A 311 4.96 12.40 3.20
CA GLY A 311 6.10 12.71 2.33
C GLY A 311 6.71 11.51 1.61
N ALA A 312 6.81 10.37 2.24
CA ALA A 312 7.24 9.08 1.65
C ALA A 312 6.63 7.92 2.45
N GLU A 313 6.72 6.73 1.92
CA GLU A 313 6.29 5.51 2.62
C GLU A 313 7.25 4.35 2.36
N ILE A 314 7.45 3.51 3.36
CA ILE A 314 8.13 2.22 3.20
C ILE A 314 7.20 1.23 2.51
N GLY A 315 5.92 1.34 2.74
CA GLY A 315 4.86 0.51 2.16
C GLY A 315 3.53 0.68 2.87
N ILE A 316 2.52 -0.07 2.40
CA ILE A 316 1.19 -0.05 2.95
C ILE A 316 0.97 -1.38 3.67
N SER A 317 0.78 -1.31 5.00
CA SER A 317 0.52 -2.50 5.82
C SER A 317 -0.98 -2.76 5.94
N THR A 318 -1.35 -4.03 5.87
CA THR A 318 -2.72 -4.50 6.12
C THR A 318 -2.87 -5.13 7.50
N GLN A 319 -1.81 -5.16 8.30
CA GLN A 319 -1.84 -5.69 9.67
C GLN A 319 -2.74 -4.87 10.59
N LYS A 320 -3.41 -5.55 11.54
CA LYS A 320 -4.28 -4.89 12.53
C LYS A 320 -3.55 -4.48 13.82
N LEU A 321 -2.39 -5.08 14.11
CA LEU A 321 -1.73 -4.93 15.41
C LEU A 321 -0.83 -3.69 15.53
N HIS A 322 -0.31 -3.17 14.43
CA HIS A 322 0.62 -2.05 14.41
C HIS A 322 0.43 -1.22 13.15
N ALA A 323 1.46 -0.78 12.49
CA ALA A 323 1.40 0.01 11.28
C ALA A 323 0.39 -0.52 10.25
N ARG A 324 -0.84 0.01 10.23
CA ARG A 324 -1.88 -0.31 9.24
C ARG A 324 -2.08 0.88 8.32
N GLY A 325 -2.11 0.63 7.00
CA GLY A 325 -2.15 1.67 5.97
C GLY A 325 -0.76 2.15 5.55
N PRO A 326 -0.64 3.34 4.94
CA PRO A 326 0.64 3.92 4.55
C PRO A 326 1.57 4.10 5.75
N MET A 327 2.78 3.53 5.66
CA MET A 327 3.78 3.59 6.73
C MET A 327 4.73 4.76 6.49
N GLY A 328 4.51 5.86 7.20
CA GLY A 328 5.37 7.02 7.25
C GLY A 328 6.28 7.03 8.49
N LEU A 329 6.67 8.23 8.92
CA LEU A 329 7.58 8.40 10.06
C LEU A 329 6.98 7.96 11.40
N GLU A 330 5.67 8.00 11.55
CA GLU A 330 4.96 7.71 12.80
C GLU A 330 4.60 6.23 12.98
N ALA A 331 4.73 5.42 11.93
CA ALA A 331 4.41 4.00 11.93
C ALA A 331 5.44 3.14 12.66
#